data_9b082bf6832458b9a8bd929c286d610d
#
_entry.id   9b082bf6832458b9a8bd929c286d610d
#
_cell.length_a   1.000
_cell.length_b   1.000
_cell.length_c   1.000
_cell.angle_alpha   90.00
_cell.angle_beta   90.00
_cell.angle_gamma   90.00
#
_symmetry.space_group_name_H-M   'P 1'
#
loop_
_entity.id
_entity.type
_entity.pdbx_description
1 polymer ?
#
loop_
_entity_poly.entity_id
_entity_poly.type
_entity_poly.pdbx_seq_one_letter_code
_entity_poly.pdbx_strand_id
1 'polypeptide(L)'
;MKKIVFILCMSLAVTMWASPCMAKQKKVTYKYKASNKTLTISGKYLKGKSPEGIAGGYDEATRYEYKWSSLRGKVKKVVLKKGVERIGHNAFGNFTKLKSVKFPKTLKRIDAYAFSDTQINNLQLPDNVTVIGEGAFYPSIISGKIKTIKLPAKLKIIGKWAFEEQKFTELMIPANVEKIGAQAFSGCQSLKKIVIKSKKLKKIGSRAFATIGQNAVIYIPKERETEYRKMIEDSTAHAQIIAQ
;
A
#
# COMPACT_ATOMS: atom_id res chain seq x y z
N MET A 1 -61.55 6.52 46.29
CA MET A 1 -60.35 5.90 46.90
C MET A 1 -59.48 5.34 45.76
N LYS A 2 -58.45 6.06 45.36
CA LYS A 2 -57.54 5.68 44.25
C LYS A 2 -56.35 4.91 44.83
N LYS A 3 -56.17 3.67 44.39
CA LYS A 3 -55.02 2.84 44.76
C LYS A 3 -53.84 3.26 43.89
N ILE A 4 -52.77 3.71 44.52
CA ILE A 4 -51.50 4.02 43.94
C ILE A 4 -50.67 2.71 43.93
N VAL A 5 -50.34 2.22 42.76
CA VAL A 5 -49.41 1.07 42.54
C VAL A 5 -48.01 1.67 42.41
N PHE A 6 -47.14 1.42 43.37
CA PHE A 6 -45.70 1.69 43.27
C PHE A 6 -45.07 0.62 42.40
N ILE A 7 -44.57 1.02 41.21
CA ILE A 7 -43.69 0.22 40.42
C ILE A 7 -42.25 0.57 40.78
N LEU A 8 -41.58 -0.37 41.42
CA LEU A 8 -40.15 -0.29 41.76
C LEU A 8 -39.34 -0.48 40.48
N CYS A 9 -38.84 0.60 39.90
CA CYS A 9 -37.83 0.51 38.86
C CYS A 9 -36.47 0.25 39.52
N MET A 10 -36.04 -1.02 39.51
CA MET A 10 -34.63 -1.35 39.74
C MET A 10 -33.79 -0.84 38.55
N SER A 11 -33.12 0.29 38.74
CA SER A 11 -32.09 0.76 37.84
C SER A 11 -30.82 -0.10 38.01
N LEU A 12 -30.66 -1.08 37.15
CA LEU A 12 -29.35 -1.71 36.92
C LEU A 12 -28.42 -0.65 36.31
N ALA A 13 -27.59 -0.06 37.16
CA ALA A 13 -26.46 0.74 36.72
C ALA A 13 -25.45 -0.21 36.06
N VAL A 14 -25.57 -0.37 34.74
CA VAL A 14 -24.49 -0.93 33.92
C VAL A 14 -23.39 0.12 33.89
N THR A 15 -22.40 -0.03 34.77
CA THR A 15 -21.15 0.71 34.69
C THR A 15 -20.46 0.24 33.41
N MET A 16 -20.72 0.95 32.30
CA MET A 16 -19.87 0.86 31.11
C MET A 16 -18.46 1.29 31.53
N TRP A 17 -17.59 0.33 31.68
CA TRP A 17 -16.16 0.55 31.68
C TRP A 17 -15.80 1.11 30.30
N ALA A 18 -15.79 2.43 30.18
CA ALA A 18 -15.22 3.12 29.05
C ALA A 18 -13.73 2.77 29.03
N SER A 19 -13.36 1.86 28.13
CA SER A 19 -11.96 1.55 27.86
C SER A 19 -11.20 2.84 27.62
N PRO A 20 -10.10 3.12 28.37
CA PRO A 20 -9.36 4.39 28.27
C PRO A 20 -8.55 4.54 26.97
N CYS A 21 -8.91 3.88 25.89
CA CYS A 21 -8.17 3.86 24.63
C CYS A 21 -8.85 4.64 23.48
N MET A 22 -9.70 5.61 23.77
CA MET A 22 -10.04 6.65 22.79
C MET A 22 -9.13 7.87 22.96
N ALA A 23 -7.81 7.67 22.77
CA ALA A 23 -6.94 8.79 22.50
C ALA A 23 -7.54 9.54 21.30
N LYS A 24 -7.94 10.82 21.47
CA LYS A 24 -8.53 11.69 20.43
C LYS A 24 -7.73 11.54 19.15
N GLN A 25 -8.27 10.79 18.17
CA GLN A 25 -7.62 10.67 16.87
C GLN A 25 -7.48 12.07 16.31
N LYS A 26 -6.25 12.54 16.13
CA LYS A 26 -5.99 13.85 15.51
C LYS A 26 -6.71 13.89 14.18
N LYS A 27 -7.68 14.82 14.06
CA LYS A 27 -8.49 15.04 12.86
C LYS A 27 -7.59 15.19 11.65
N VAL A 28 -7.90 14.49 10.57
CA VAL A 28 -7.17 14.66 9.29
C VAL A 28 -7.50 16.03 8.74
N THR A 29 -6.45 16.80 8.46
CA THR A 29 -6.54 18.13 7.83
C THR A 29 -5.72 18.16 6.55
N TYR A 30 -6.13 19.00 5.59
CA TYR A 30 -5.39 19.20 4.36
C TYR A 30 -5.36 20.66 3.94
N LYS A 31 -4.32 21.03 3.19
CA LYS A 31 -4.15 22.34 2.56
C LYS A 31 -3.64 22.14 1.13
N TYR A 32 -4.33 22.74 0.16
CA TYR A 32 -3.87 22.76 -1.23
C TYR A 32 -3.33 24.14 -1.58
N LYS A 33 -2.12 24.20 -2.15
CA LYS A 33 -1.49 25.40 -2.67
C LYS A 33 -1.51 25.33 -4.20
N ALA A 34 -2.38 26.15 -4.83
CA ALA A 34 -2.62 26.11 -6.28
C ALA A 34 -1.39 26.55 -7.10
N SER A 35 -0.59 27.52 -6.62
CA SER A 35 0.59 28.06 -7.32
C SER A 35 1.63 27.00 -7.66
N ASN A 36 1.85 26.00 -6.77
CA ASN A 36 2.79 24.91 -7.00
C ASN A 36 2.13 23.52 -7.03
N LYS A 37 0.78 23.47 -7.09
CA LYS A 37 -0.03 22.24 -7.17
C LYS A 37 0.30 21.21 -6.06
N THR A 38 0.59 21.72 -4.86
CA THR A 38 0.99 20.89 -3.70
C THR A 38 -0.17 20.69 -2.74
N LEU A 39 -0.48 19.43 -2.44
CA LEU A 39 -1.40 19.00 -1.39
C LEU A 39 -0.62 18.58 -0.15
N THR A 40 -0.84 19.28 0.97
CA THR A 40 -0.24 18.96 2.27
C THR A 40 -1.29 18.35 3.17
N ILE A 41 -1.00 17.20 3.79
CA ILE A 41 -1.93 16.46 4.66
C ILE A 41 -1.29 16.18 6.00
N SER A 42 -2.10 16.34 7.07
CA SER A 42 -1.75 16.05 8.46
C SER A 42 -2.83 15.15 9.08
N GLY A 43 -2.45 14.32 10.05
CA GLY A 43 -3.35 13.38 10.72
C GLY A 43 -2.68 12.02 10.89
N LYS A 44 -3.28 11.12 11.68
CA LYS A 44 -2.65 9.82 11.97
C LYS A 44 -3.01 8.77 10.91
N TYR A 45 -4.28 8.66 10.58
CA TYR A 45 -4.80 7.70 9.62
C TYR A 45 -5.59 8.41 8.52
N LEU A 46 -5.18 8.24 7.29
CA LEU A 46 -5.92 8.74 6.15
C LEU A 46 -6.98 7.69 5.78
N LYS A 47 -8.15 7.78 6.42
CA LYS A 47 -9.32 6.95 6.08
C LYS A 47 -10.27 7.74 5.20
N GLY A 48 -10.70 7.16 4.09
CA GLY A 48 -11.85 7.61 3.32
C GLY A 48 -13.14 7.17 4.00
N LYS A 49 -14.26 7.80 3.67
CA LYS A 49 -15.58 7.24 3.98
C LYS A 49 -15.81 6.06 3.04
N SER A 50 -16.04 4.87 3.59
CA SER A 50 -16.63 3.77 2.84
C SER A 50 -18.13 4.00 2.78
N PRO A 51 -18.80 3.93 1.64
CA PRO A 51 -20.23 3.78 1.62
C PRO A 51 -20.57 2.44 2.27
N GLU A 52 -21.48 2.46 3.25
CA GLU A 52 -21.92 1.27 3.96
C GLU A 52 -22.51 0.25 2.97
N GLY A 53 -22.01 -0.99 3.01
CA GLY A 53 -22.77 -2.16 2.63
C GLY A 53 -22.65 -2.73 1.23
N ILE A 54 -21.49 -2.68 0.52
CA ILE A 54 -21.35 -3.47 -0.71
C ILE A 54 -20.03 -4.25 -0.72
N ALA A 55 -20.15 -5.56 -0.61
CA ALA A 55 -19.08 -6.51 -0.87
C ALA A 55 -18.99 -6.79 -2.38
N GLY A 56 -17.78 -6.73 -2.94
CA GLY A 56 -17.40 -7.35 -4.21
C GLY A 56 -17.75 -6.59 -5.50
N GLY A 57 -16.71 -6.16 -6.21
CA GLY A 57 -16.78 -5.69 -7.60
C GLY A 57 -15.59 -4.81 -7.96
N TYR A 58 -15.07 -4.97 -9.16
CA TYR A 58 -13.89 -4.29 -9.72
C TYR A 58 -13.98 -2.75 -9.79
N ASP A 59 -15.06 -2.16 -9.30
CA ASP A 59 -15.30 -0.71 -9.32
C ASP A 59 -15.11 -0.03 -7.94
N GLU A 60 -14.29 -0.64 -7.08
CA GLU A 60 -13.98 -0.07 -5.75
C GLU A 60 -13.15 1.23 -5.82
N ALA A 61 -12.56 1.57 -6.97
CA ALA A 61 -11.71 2.74 -7.12
C ALA A 61 -12.46 4.07 -6.89
N THR A 62 -13.77 4.10 -7.08
CA THR A 62 -14.59 5.32 -6.95
C THR A 62 -15.27 5.46 -5.59
N ARG A 63 -15.28 4.44 -4.75
CA ARG A 63 -16.10 4.38 -3.52
C ARG A 63 -15.52 5.08 -2.30
N TYR A 64 -14.20 5.34 -2.26
CA TYR A 64 -13.60 6.03 -1.13
C TYR A 64 -13.45 7.52 -1.42
N GLU A 65 -14.37 8.33 -0.90
CA GLU A 65 -14.25 9.77 -0.98
C GLU A 65 -13.41 10.34 0.16
N TYR A 66 -12.34 11.01 -0.23
CA TYR A 66 -11.54 11.83 0.65
C TYR A 66 -11.90 13.30 0.45
N LYS A 67 -11.73 14.11 1.48
CA LYS A 67 -11.96 15.56 1.39
C LYS A 67 -11.17 16.26 0.27
N TRP A 68 -10.15 15.61 -0.26
CA TRP A 68 -9.30 16.10 -1.36
C TRP A 68 -9.54 15.40 -2.70
N SER A 69 -10.54 14.53 -2.81
CA SER A 69 -10.82 13.79 -4.06
C SER A 69 -11.07 14.70 -5.27
N SER A 70 -11.70 15.85 -5.06
CA SER A 70 -11.92 16.88 -6.11
C SER A 70 -10.62 17.48 -6.69
N LEU A 71 -9.47 17.19 -6.08
CA LEU A 71 -8.16 17.68 -6.52
C LEU A 71 -7.40 16.66 -7.40
N ARG A 72 -7.96 15.50 -7.73
CA ARG A 72 -7.30 14.41 -8.48
C ARG A 72 -6.55 14.90 -9.72
N GLY A 73 -7.20 15.65 -10.58
CA GLY A 73 -6.61 16.19 -11.82
C GLY A 73 -5.68 17.40 -11.64
N LYS A 74 -5.52 17.93 -10.42
CA LYS A 74 -4.81 19.20 -10.16
C LYS A 74 -3.48 19.01 -9.44
N VAL A 75 -3.38 18.03 -8.53
CA VAL A 75 -2.21 17.83 -7.64
C VAL A 75 -1.04 17.23 -8.40
N LYS A 76 0.13 17.85 -8.29
CA LYS A 76 1.42 17.32 -8.80
C LYS A 76 2.33 16.80 -7.69
N LYS A 77 2.17 17.29 -6.47
CA LYS A 77 2.98 16.93 -5.31
C LYS A 77 2.12 16.73 -4.08
N VAL A 78 2.39 15.67 -3.31
CA VAL A 78 1.79 15.43 -2.01
C VAL A 78 2.88 15.53 -0.93
N VAL A 79 2.56 16.19 0.18
CA VAL A 79 3.41 16.25 1.37
C VAL A 79 2.62 15.71 2.55
N LEU A 80 3.00 14.54 3.03
CA LEU A 80 2.44 13.94 4.24
C LEU A 80 3.29 14.36 5.44
N LYS A 81 2.66 14.99 6.44
CA LYS A 81 3.34 15.51 7.63
C LYS A 81 3.66 14.40 8.63
N LYS A 82 4.64 14.67 9.52
CA LYS A 82 4.93 13.82 10.68
C LYS A 82 3.63 13.50 11.44
N GLY A 83 3.47 12.23 11.82
CA GLY A 83 2.26 11.73 12.48
C GLY A 83 1.33 10.92 11.56
N VAL A 84 1.47 11.00 10.22
CA VAL A 84 0.77 10.08 9.32
C VAL A 84 1.43 8.70 9.43
N GLU A 85 0.64 7.69 9.87
CA GLU A 85 1.10 6.31 10.04
C GLU A 85 0.52 5.36 8.99
N ARG A 86 -0.64 5.69 8.42
CA ARG A 86 -1.33 4.85 7.43
C ARG A 86 -1.95 5.71 6.33
N ILE A 87 -1.74 5.29 5.09
CA ILE A 87 -2.41 5.85 3.91
C ILE A 87 -3.51 4.86 3.55
N GLY A 88 -4.76 5.31 3.57
CA GLY A 88 -5.93 4.46 3.39
C GLY A 88 -6.13 4.04 1.93
N HIS A 89 -7.07 3.12 1.75
CA HIS A 89 -7.48 2.58 0.45
C HIS A 89 -7.84 3.73 -0.52
N ASN A 90 -7.27 3.68 -1.71
CA ASN A 90 -7.52 4.65 -2.79
C ASN A 90 -7.31 6.14 -2.43
N ALA A 91 -6.51 6.45 -1.40
CA ALA A 91 -6.36 7.83 -0.88
C ALA A 91 -5.86 8.82 -1.92
N PHE A 92 -5.02 8.39 -2.84
CA PHE A 92 -4.48 9.15 -3.97
C PHE A 92 -4.64 8.40 -5.29
N GLY A 93 -5.54 7.41 -5.35
CA GLY A 93 -5.87 6.72 -6.59
C GLY A 93 -6.44 7.70 -7.62
N ASN A 94 -6.10 7.51 -8.89
CA ASN A 94 -6.48 8.38 -10.01
C ASN A 94 -5.97 9.84 -9.88
N PHE A 95 -4.92 10.09 -9.09
CA PHE A 95 -4.21 11.38 -9.11
C PHE A 95 -3.25 11.41 -10.30
N THR A 96 -3.82 11.42 -11.51
CA THR A 96 -3.13 11.23 -12.80
C THR A 96 -2.02 12.25 -13.11
N LYS A 97 -1.91 13.34 -12.34
CA LYS A 97 -0.83 14.34 -12.43
C LYS A 97 0.16 14.28 -11.27
N LEU A 98 -0.03 13.37 -10.29
CA LEU A 98 0.84 13.25 -9.12
C LEU A 98 2.19 12.64 -9.49
N LYS A 99 3.25 13.43 -9.40
CA LYS A 99 4.62 13.05 -9.76
C LYS A 99 5.52 12.74 -8.56
N SER A 100 5.22 13.30 -7.40
CA SER A 100 6.06 13.12 -6.21
C SER A 100 5.27 13.13 -4.91
N VAL A 101 5.73 12.32 -3.96
CA VAL A 101 5.17 12.25 -2.60
C VAL A 101 6.31 12.35 -1.59
N LYS A 102 6.17 13.26 -0.61
CA LYS A 102 7.06 13.29 0.56
C LYS A 102 6.42 12.51 1.68
N PHE A 103 6.96 11.33 1.97
CA PHE A 103 6.52 10.44 3.04
C PHE A 103 7.18 10.78 4.37
N PRO A 104 6.45 10.76 5.51
CA PRO A 104 7.05 10.93 6.83
C PRO A 104 7.66 9.62 7.35
N LYS A 105 8.69 9.70 8.18
CA LYS A 105 9.29 8.53 8.84
C LYS A 105 8.30 7.74 9.73
N THR A 106 7.17 8.37 10.10
CA THR A 106 6.11 7.73 10.90
C THR A 106 5.21 6.77 10.11
N LEU A 107 5.32 6.75 8.77
CA LEU A 107 4.49 5.90 7.92
C LEU A 107 4.82 4.41 8.15
N LYS A 108 3.77 3.62 8.41
CA LYS A 108 3.86 2.17 8.69
C LYS A 108 3.15 1.31 7.64
N ARG A 109 2.13 1.87 6.96
CA ARG A 109 1.29 1.10 6.06
C ARG A 109 0.75 1.95 4.91
N ILE A 110 0.73 1.34 3.72
CA ILE A 110 0.06 1.84 2.52
C ILE A 110 -1.00 0.80 2.16
N ASP A 111 -2.26 1.21 2.13
CA ASP A 111 -3.38 0.30 1.82
C ASP A 111 -3.56 0.09 0.31
N ALA A 112 -4.55 -0.73 -0.04
CA ALA A 112 -4.83 -1.09 -1.41
C ALA A 112 -5.14 0.14 -2.28
N TYR A 113 -4.66 0.14 -3.51
CA TYR A 113 -4.85 1.15 -4.56
C TYR A 113 -4.50 2.59 -4.14
N ALA A 114 -3.76 2.77 -3.03
CA ALA A 114 -3.51 4.09 -2.44
C ALA A 114 -2.88 5.10 -3.41
N PHE A 115 -2.10 4.65 -4.38
CA PHE A 115 -1.44 5.45 -5.42
C PHE A 115 -1.60 4.85 -6.80
N SER A 116 -2.68 4.10 -7.06
CA SER A 116 -2.98 3.61 -8.41
C SER A 116 -3.12 4.78 -9.38
N ASP A 117 -2.73 4.58 -10.62
CA ASP A 117 -2.82 5.59 -11.70
C ASP A 117 -2.20 6.95 -11.38
N THR A 118 -1.01 6.93 -10.76
CA THR A 118 -0.22 8.14 -10.52
C THR A 118 0.97 8.23 -11.48
N GLN A 119 1.58 9.42 -11.57
CA GLN A 119 2.79 9.68 -12.39
C GLN A 119 4.08 9.62 -11.55
N ILE A 120 4.07 8.94 -10.40
CA ILE A 120 5.26 8.82 -9.55
C ILE A 120 6.33 8.03 -10.31
N ASN A 121 7.52 8.62 -10.48
CA ASN A 121 8.62 7.99 -11.21
C ASN A 121 9.80 7.57 -10.34
N ASN A 122 9.97 8.20 -9.17
CA ASN A 122 10.97 7.84 -8.18
C ASN A 122 10.25 7.57 -6.85
N LEU A 123 10.30 6.33 -6.39
CA LEU A 123 9.60 5.90 -5.17
C LEU A 123 10.60 5.53 -4.09
N GLN A 124 10.71 6.39 -3.08
CA GLN A 124 11.50 6.15 -1.88
C GLN A 124 10.58 6.10 -0.66
N LEU A 125 10.32 4.91 -0.18
CA LEU A 125 9.49 4.68 0.99
C LEU A 125 10.33 4.69 2.27
N PRO A 126 9.82 5.23 3.38
CA PRO A 126 10.54 5.22 4.66
C PRO A 126 10.64 3.80 5.23
N ASP A 127 11.74 3.49 5.91
CA ASP A 127 12.07 2.15 6.40
C ASP A 127 11.08 1.55 7.41
N ASN A 128 10.21 2.37 8.00
CA ASN A 128 9.19 1.92 8.95
C ASN A 128 7.93 1.32 8.28
N VAL A 129 7.79 1.39 6.95
CA VAL A 129 6.68 0.76 6.25
C VAL A 129 6.84 -0.76 6.29
N THR A 130 5.81 -1.41 6.80
CA THR A 130 5.76 -2.88 6.95
C THR A 130 4.84 -3.56 5.95
N VAL A 131 3.87 -2.84 5.39
CA VAL A 131 2.88 -3.39 4.46
C VAL A 131 2.66 -2.42 3.31
N ILE A 132 2.75 -2.95 2.10
CA ILE A 132 2.29 -2.32 0.86
C ILE A 132 1.11 -3.17 0.38
N GLY A 133 -0.07 -2.56 0.28
CA GLY A 133 -1.34 -3.23 -0.03
C GLY A 133 -1.48 -3.64 -1.49
N GLU A 134 -2.58 -4.30 -1.78
CA GLU A 134 -2.96 -4.72 -3.12
C GLU A 134 -3.05 -3.51 -4.06
N GLY A 135 -2.51 -3.62 -5.27
CA GLY A 135 -2.56 -2.56 -6.30
C GLY A 135 -2.07 -1.18 -5.83
N ALA A 136 -1.28 -1.10 -4.73
CA ALA A 136 -0.94 0.19 -4.12
C ALA A 136 -0.32 1.20 -5.10
N PHE A 137 0.38 0.72 -6.14
CA PHE A 137 0.95 1.52 -7.23
C PHE A 137 0.57 0.96 -8.61
N TYR A 138 -0.60 0.34 -8.70
CA TYR A 138 -1.11 -0.30 -9.90
C TYR A 138 -1.48 0.73 -10.98
N PRO A 139 -1.05 0.54 -12.24
CA PRO A 139 -1.35 1.44 -13.35
C PRO A 139 -2.50 0.90 -14.20
N SER A 140 -3.75 1.07 -13.77
CA SER A 140 -4.91 0.52 -14.50
C SER A 140 -5.26 1.27 -15.79
N ILE A 141 -5.03 2.60 -15.80
CA ILE A 141 -5.40 3.47 -16.94
C ILE A 141 -4.17 3.96 -17.70
N ILE A 142 -3.06 4.12 -17.00
CA ILE A 142 -1.81 4.65 -17.57
C ILE A 142 -0.67 3.66 -17.32
N SER A 143 0.24 3.50 -18.27
CA SER A 143 1.42 2.64 -18.06
C SER A 143 2.22 3.06 -16.83
N GLY A 144 2.76 2.09 -16.12
CA GLY A 144 3.59 2.30 -14.93
C GLY A 144 4.74 3.29 -15.18
N LYS A 145 5.01 4.14 -14.20
CA LYS A 145 5.98 5.25 -14.30
C LYS A 145 7.17 5.12 -13.36
N ILE A 146 7.11 4.22 -12.37
CA ILE A 146 8.20 4.07 -11.40
C ILE A 146 9.44 3.51 -12.09
N LYS A 147 10.47 4.35 -12.21
CA LYS A 147 11.76 3.99 -12.81
C LYS A 147 12.80 3.61 -11.76
N THR A 148 12.67 4.14 -10.55
CA THR A 148 13.55 3.83 -9.43
C THR A 148 12.72 3.52 -8.20
N ILE A 149 13.11 2.46 -7.49
CA ILE A 149 12.41 1.99 -6.29
C ILE A 149 13.41 1.61 -5.20
N LYS A 150 13.16 2.08 -3.98
CA LYS A 150 13.79 1.57 -2.77
C LYS A 150 12.70 1.06 -1.83
N LEU A 151 12.64 -0.26 -1.66
CA LEU A 151 11.72 -0.88 -0.72
C LEU A 151 12.17 -0.68 0.73
N PRO A 152 11.23 -0.51 1.68
CA PRO A 152 11.52 -0.28 3.11
C PRO A 152 12.25 -1.44 3.76
N ALA A 153 13.24 -1.16 4.62
CA ALA A 153 14.00 -2.21 5.32
C ALA A 153 13.12 -3.10 6.24
N LYS A 154 12.03 -2.53 6.81
CA LYS A 154 11.10 -3.26 7.68
C LYS A 154 9.91 -3.89 6.94
N LEU A 155 9.90 -3.86 5.60
CA LEU A 155 8.80 -4.38 4.79
C LEU A 155 8.63 -5.88 5.02
N LYS A 156 7.39 -6.30 5.28
CA LYS A 156 6.99 -7.70 5.48
C LYS A 156 6.11 -8.21 4.36
N ILE A 157 5.20 -7.39 3.85
CA ILE A 157 4.20 -7.81 2.89
C ILE A 157 4.18 -6.86 1.69
N ILE A 158 4.28 -7.45 0.50
CA ILE A 158 4.01 -6.82 -0.79
C ILE A 158 2.71 -7.43 -1.31
N GLY A 159 1.69 -6.60 -1.53
CA GLY A 159 0.36 -7.02 -1.95
C GLY A 159 0.30 -7.52 -3.40
N LYS A 160 -0.83 -8.13 -3.76
CA LYS A 160 -1.17 -8.51 -5.13
C LYS A 160 -1.15 -7.25 -6.03
N TRP A 161 -0.59 -7.33 -7.23
CA TRP A 161 -0.49 -6.22 -8.21
C TRP A 161 0.20 -4.95 -7.71
N ALA A 162 0.87 -4.98 -6.56
CA ALA A 162 1.37 -3.76 -5.91
C ALA A 162 2.26 -2.88 -6.79
N PHE A 163 3.05 -3.49 -7.68
CA PHE A 163 3.98 -2.83 -8.61
C PHE A 163 3.90 -3.40 -10.02
N GLU A 164 2.73 -3.86 -10.43
CA GLU A 164 2.53 -4.38 -11.78
C GLU A 164 2.90 -3.32 -12.84
N GLU A 165 3.45 -3.76 -13.98
CA GLU A 165 3.82 -2.94 -15.15
C GLU A 165 4.73 -1.73 -14.88
N GLN A 166 5.52 -1.74 -13.80
CA GLN A 166 6.46 -0.65 -13.52
C GLN A 166 7.73 -0.73 -14.39
N LYS A 167 8.54 0.36 -14.42
CA LYS A 167 9.65 0.57 -15.35
C LYS A 167 11.05 0.49 -14.73
N PHE A 168 11.18 0.09 -13.48
CA PHE A 168 12.49 -0.07 -12.84
C PHE A 168 13.24 -1.28 -13.41
N THR A 169 14.57 -1.16 -13.46
CA THR A 169 15.46 -2.19 -14.04
C THR A 169 16.03 -3.14 -12.99
N GLU A 170 16.07 -2.70 -11.74
CA GLU A 170 16.59 -3.48 -10.63
C GLU A 170 15.61 -3.46 -9.45
N LEU A 171 15.56 -4.56 -8.71
CA LEU A 171 14.71 -4.72 -7.52
C LEU A 171 15.47 -5.45 -6.43
N MET A 172 15.52 -4.86 -5.22
CA MET A 172 16.00 -5.53 -4.03
C MET A 172 14.83 -5.81 -3.08
N ILE A 173 14.59 -7.09 -2.81
CA ILE A 173 13.60 -7.55 -1.81
C ILE A 173 14.29 -7.57 -0.45
N PRO A 174 13.88 -6.72 0.52
CA PRO A 174 14.53 -6.59 1.82
C PRO A 174 14.44 -7.86 2.69
N ALA A 175 15.35 -7.96 3.66
CA ALA A 175 15.55 -9.15 4.50
C ALA A 175 14.32 -9.55 5.36
N ASN A 176 13.37 -8.64 5.59
CA ASN A 176 12.20 -8.90 6.42
C ASN A 176 10.93 -9.26 5.64
N VAL A 177 10.99 -9.35 4.30
CA VAL A 177 9.82 -9.69 3.49
C VAL A 177 9.44 -11.15 3.71
N GLU A 178 8.19 -11.37 4.10
CA GLU A 178 7.61 -12.69 4.38
C GLU A 178 6.66 -13.15 3.26
N LYS A 179 6.08 -12.19 2.51
CA LYS A 179 5.09 -12.49 1.46
C LYS A 179 5.19 -11.52 0.29
N ILE A 180 5.19 -12.07 -0.91
CA ILE A 180 4.98 -11.37 -2.17
C ILE A 180 3.67 -11.85 -2.77
N GLY A 181 2.75 -10.94 -3.09
CA GLY A 181 1.43 -11.24 -3.63
C GLY A 181 1.47 -11.70 -5.08
N ALA A 182 0.36 -12.28 -5.54
CA ALA A 182 0.20 -12.65 -6.95
C ALA A 182 0.38 -11.41 -7.85
N GLN A 183 1.06 -11.58 -8.97
CA GLN A 183 1.30 -10.54 -9.98
C GLN A 183 1.94 -9.25 -9.43
N ALA A 184 2.59 -9.30 -8.26
CA ALA A 184 3.11 -8.09 -7.60
C ALA A 184 4.09 -7.27 -8.45
N PHE A 185 4.83 -7.92 -9.34
CA PHE A 185 5.80 -7.31 -10.28
C PHE A 185 5.58 -7.80 -11.71
N SER A 186 4.41 -8.37 -12.02
CA SER A 186 4.05 -8.82 -13.36
C SER A 186 4.13 -7.65 -14.35
N GLY A 187 4.54 -7.90 -15.57
CA GLY A 187 4.63 -6.87 -16.61
C GLY A 187 5.76 -5.85 -16.44
N CYS A 188 6.65 -6.02 -15.46
CA CYS A 188 7.83 -5.16 -15.29
C CYS A 188 8.90 -5.49 -16.35
N GLN A 189 8.62 -5.25 -17.62
CA GLN A 189 9.44 -5.67 -18.76
C GLN A 189 10.86 -5.10 -18.79
N SER A 190 11.13 -4.03 -18.04
CA SER A 190 12.46 -3.44 -17.88
C SER A 190 13.29 -4.10 -16.77
N LEU A 191 12.67 -4.92 -15.91
CA LEU A 191 13.30 -5.51 -14.72
C LEU A 191 14.22 -6.65 -15.11
N LYS A 192 15.54 -6.45 -14.98
CA LYS A 192 16.58 -7.39 -15.36
C LYS A 192 17.31 -8.02 -14.19
N LYS A 193 17.29 -7.37 -13.02
CA LYS A 193 18.00 -7.86 -11.83
C LYS A 193 17.10 -7.81 -10.60
N ILE A 194 16.95 -8.95 -9.96
CA ILE A 194 16.22 -9.08 -8.71
C ILE A 194 17.15 -9.70 -7.68
N VAL A 195 17.27 -9.07 -6.51
CA VAL A 195 18.05 -9.63 -5.39
C VAL A 195 17.11 -9.87 -4.22
N ILE A 196 16.87 -11.11 -3.87
CA ILE A 196 16.06 -11.48 -2.70
C ILE A 196 16.99 -11.66 -1.50
N LYS A 197 17.03 -10.66 -0.61
CA LYS A 197 17.80 -10.73 0.65
C LYS A 197 17.04 -11.41 1.78
N SER A 198 15.73 -11.60 1.62
CA SER A 198 14.93 -12.23 2.66
C SER A 198 15.25 -13.72 2.76
N LYS A 199 15.47 -14.18 4.00
CA LYS A 199 15.50 -15.59 4.40
C LYS A 199 14.19 -16.02 5.06
N LYS A 200 13.22 -15.09 5.16
CA LYS A 200 11.93 -15.25 5.85
C LYS A 200 10.76 -15.41 4.89
N LEU A 201 11.03 -15.40 3.58
CA LEU A 201 9.98 -15.46 2.57
C LEU A 201 9.27 -16.80 2.62
N LYS A 202 7.96 -16.78 2.89
CA LYS A 202 7.09 -17.94 3.04
C LYS A 202 6.21 -18.19 1.83
N LYS A 203 6.00 -17.15 1.01
CA LYS A 203 5.12 -17.22 -0.16
C LYS A 203 5.49 -16.20 -1.21
N ILE A 204 5.61 -16.68 -2.44
CA ILE A 204 5.55 -15.89 -3.67
C ILE A 204 4.24 -16.28 -4.36
N GLY A 205 3.39 -15.32 -4.66
CA GLY A 205 2.11 -15.56 -5.31
C GLY A 205 2.28 -15.89 -6.79
N SER A 206 1.29 -16.53 -7.38
CA SER A 206 1.28 -16.90 -8.79
C SER A 206 1.59 -15.69 -9.68
N ARG A 207 2.41 -15.89 -10.70
CA ARG A 207 2.78 -14.87 -11.69
C ARG A 207 3.39 -13.59 -11.09
N ALA A 208 3.97 -13.68 -9.87
CA ALA A 208 4.53 -12.51 -9.19
C ALA A 208 5.61 -11.80 -10.00
N PHE A 209 6.37 -12.55 -10.80
CA PHE A 209 7.42 -12.07 -11.71
C PHE A 209 7.13 -12.43 -13.17
N ALA A 210 5.86 -12.59 -13.56
CA ALA A 210 5.53 -12.90 -14.95
C ALA A 210 5.87 -11.70 -15.86
N THR A 211 6.32 -11.99 -17.07
CA THR A 211 6.64 -10.98 -18.10
C THR A 211 7.57 -9.86 -17.59
N ILE A 212 8.55 -10.23 -16.77
CA ILE A 212 9.69 -9.34 -16.44
C ILE A 212 10.66 -9.26 -17.62
N GLY A 213 11.71 -8.48 -17.51
CA GLY A 213 12.67 -8.28 -18.60
C GLY A 213 13.23 -9.59 -19.13
N GLN A 214 13.40 -9.68 -20.46
CA GLN A 214 14.05 -10.82 -21.08
C GLN A 214 15.46 -11.00 -20.49
N ASN A 215 15.85 -12.24 -20.21
CA ASN A 215 17.12 -12.61 -19.55
C ASN A 215 17.28 -12.00 -18.14
N ALA A 216 16.18 -11.78 -17.44
CA ALA A 216 16.23 -11.33 -16.04
C ALA A 216 16.92 -12.38 -15.17
N VAL A 217 17.70 -11.91 -14.18
CA VAL A 217 18.38 -12.77 -13.21
C VAL A 217 17.82 -12.50 -11.82
N ILE A 218 17.44 -13.57 -11.11
CA ILE A 218 16.94 -13.54 -9.74
C ILE A 218 17.99 -14.17 -8.83
N TYR A 219 18.60 -13.37 -7.97
CA TYR A 219 19.56 -13.81 -6.96
C TYR A 219 18.80 -14.16 -5.68
N ILE A 220 19.07 -15.35 -5.13
CA ILE A 220 18.42 -15.88 -3.93
C ILE A 220 19.45 -16.30 -2.89
N PRO A 221 19.10 -16.32 -1.59
CA PRO A 221 19.96 -16.85 -0.52
C PRO A 221 20.24 -18.35 -0.74
N LYS A 222 21.53 -18.74 -0.73
CA LYS A 222 21.97 -20.13 -0.95
C LYS A 222 21.31 -21.12 0.02
N GLU A 223 21.20 -20.77 1.29
CA GLU A 223 20.58 -21.60 2.33
C GLU A 223 19.07 -21.82 2.18
N ARG A 224 18.41 -21.11 1.24
CA ARG A 224 16.97 -21.28 0.92
C ARG A 224 16.76 -21.65 -0.55
N GLU A 225 17.79 -22.13 -1.22
CA GLU A 225 17.77 -22.33 -2.66
C GLU A 225 16.61 -23.23 -3.13
N THR A 226 16.52 -24.44 -2.59
CA THR A 226 15.51 -25.43 -3.02
C THR A 226 14.09 -24.89 -2.91
N GLU A 227 13.77 -24.29 -1.77
CA GLU A 227 12.43 -23.75 -1.52
C GLU A 227 12.12 -22.53 -2.41
N TYR A 228 13.10 -21.63 -2.57
CA TYR A 228 12.86 -20.41 -3.34
C TYR A 228 12.82 -20.66 -4.84
N ARG A 229 13.59 -21.62 -5.37
CA ARG A 229 13.47 -22.03 -6.78
C ARG A 229 12.06 -22.47 -7.08
N LYS A 230 11.48 -23.39 -6.30
CA LYS A 230 10.10 -23.84 -6.48
C LYS A 230 9.11 -22.70 -6.50
N MET A 231 9.17 -21.77 -5.50
CA MET A 231 8.26 -20.63 -5.46
C MET A 231 8.43 -19.66 -6.64
N ILE A 232 9.64 -19.51 -7.16
CA ILE A 232 9.92 -18.58 -8.26
C ILE A 232 9.51 -19.21 -9.60
N GLU A 233 9.79 -20.49 -9.82
CA GLU A 233 9.38 -21.21 -11.02
C GLU A 233 7.87 -21.17 -11.24
N ASP A 234 7.08 -21.28 -10.17
CA ASP A 234 5.63 -21.06 -10.19
C ASP A 234 5.22 -19.62 -10.51
N SER A 235 6.15 -18.67 -10.42
CA SER A 235 5.88 -17.24 -10.54
C SER A 235 6.40 -16.58 -11.81
N THR A 236 7.34 -17.23 -12.54
CA THR A 236 7.91 -16.74 -13.80
C THR A 236 8.42 -17.89 -14.67
N ALA A 237 8.30 -17.75 -16.00
CA ALA A 237 8.72 -18.78 -16.96
C ALA A 237 10.14 -18.59 -17.54
N HIS A 238 10.77 -17.41 -17.36
CA HIS A 238 11.93 -17.02 -18.19
C HIS A 238 13.10 -16.38 -17.43
N ALA A 239 13.11 -16.42 -16.09
CA ALA A 239 14.21 -15.84 -15.33
C ALA A 239 15.26 -16.87 -14.96
N GLN A 240 16.54 -16.51 -15.08
CA GLN A 240 17.64 -17.29 -14.53
C GLN A 240 17.66 -17.13 -13.01
N ILE A 241 17.77 -18.23 -12.25
CA ILE A 241 17.86 -18.19 -10.79
C ILE A 241 19.28 -18.55 -10.37
N ILE A 242 19.91 -17.67 -9.59
CA ILE A 242 21.28 -17.86 -9.06
C ILE A 242 21.24 -17.81 -7.54
N ALA A 243 21.73 -18.87 -6.90
CA ALA A 243 21.94 -18.91 -5.45
C ALA A 243 23.30 -18.27 -5.08
N GLN A 244 23.33 -17.40 -4.07
CA GLN A 244 24.53 -16.71 -3.60
C GLN A 244 24.58 -16.57 -2.08
#